data_3915b3a248b55055ab16221ca502c949
#
_entry.id   3915b3a248b55055ab16221ca502c949
#
_cell.length_a   1.000
_cell.length_b   1.000
_cell.length_c   1.000
_cell.angle_alpha   90.00
_cell.angle_beta   90.00
_cell.angle_gamma   90.00
#
_symmetry.space_group_name_H-M   'P 1'
#
loop_
_entity.id
_entity.type
_entity.pdbx_description
1 polymer ?
#
loop_
_entity_poly.entity_id
_entity_poly.type
_entity_poly.pdbx_seq_one_letter_code
_entity_poly.pdbx_strand_id
1 'polypeptide(L)'
;MGVLTLINAVPQILNVSNVAGVQISNVGSEDVTSTILVNLAKEINKVVCGDPTMAGAVVTHGTDTLEESAFFLDATVNCGKPVVVVGAMKPATAISADGPYNLLEAVTVAATPASRNRGAMVVLNDRIASAYYVVKLDANTLDTFKALEMGYLGEMISDKPFYFYPPVTPTGKTAIDISKVTSIPRVDILYSYQDMHNDTLYNAIQSGAKGIMVSLQLGQSGERAAKPDHLDCRCRSRRRLNII
;
A
#
# COMPACT_ATOMS: atom_id res chain seq x y z
N MET A 1 6.64 14.91 -9.76
CA MET A 1 7.71 14.77 -10.78
C MET A 1 7.31 13.66 -11.74
N GLY A 2 7.52 13.84 -13.07
CA GLY A 2 7.11 12.83 -14.06
C GLY A 2 8.02 11.59 -14.02
N VAL A 3 7.47 10.42 -14.38
CA VAL A 3 8.19 9.13 -14.33
C VAL A 3 9.49 9.13 -15.14
N LEU A 4 9.50 9.73 -16.32
CA LEU A 4 10.73 9.81 -17.14
C LEU A 4 11.81 10.67 -16.48
N THR A 5 11.42 11.73 -15.76
CA THR A 5 12.38 12.57 -15.01
C THR A 5 13.03 11.76 -13.87
N LEU A 6 12.25 10.91 -13.18
CA LEU A 6 12.78 10.03 -12.13
C LEU A 6 13.76 9.00 -12.70
N ILE A 7 13.41 8.35 -13.82
CA ILE A 7 14.29 7.39 -14.48
C ILE A 7 15.61 8.06 -14.90
N ASN A 8 15.54 9.24 -15.51
CA ASN A 8 16.72 9.96 -15.98
C ASN A 8 17.59 10.51 -14.84
N ALA A 9 16.99 10.75 -13.65
CA ALA A 9 17.74 11.21 -12.48
C ALA A 9 18.61 10.10 -11.83
N VAL A 10 18.36 8.83 -12.16
CA VAL A 10 19.08 7.67 -11.60
C VAL A 10 19.51 6.73 -12.72
N PRO A 11 20.48 7.13 -13.55
CA PRO A 11 20.90 6.31 -14.71
C PRO A 11 21.46 4.93 -14.32
N GLN A 12 21.89 4.75 -13.06
CA GLN A 12 22.37 3.48 -12.51
C GLN A 12 21.33 2.34 -12.59
N ILE A 13 20.03 2.67 -12.60
CA ILE A 13 18.97 1.65 -12.71
C ILE A 13 19.05 0.88 -14.03
N LEU A 14 19.58 1.51 -15.11
CA LEU A 14 19.76 0.88 -16.40
C LEU A 14 20.86 -0.19 -16.40
N ASN A 15 21.76 -0.18 -15.42
CA ASN A 15 22.74 -1.25 -15.21
C ASN A 15 22.11 -2.48 -14.53
N VAL A 16 20.95 -2.31 -13.90
CA VAL A 16 20.22 -3.36 -13.20
C VAL A 16 19.20 -4.03 -14.11
N SER A 17 18.41 -3.24 -14.83
CA SER A 17 17.32 -3.74 -15.68
C SER A 17 16.96 -2.75 -16.79
N ASN A 18 16.36 -3.27 -17.86
CA ASN A 18 15.65 -2.43 -18.82
C ASN A 18 14.35 -1.93 -18.18
N VAL A 19 14.18 -0.62 -18.11
CA VAL A 19 13.07 0.03 -17.43
C VAL A 19 12.20 0.81 -18.42
N ALA A 20 10.89 0.57 -18.38
CA ALA A 20 9.89 1.36 -19.08
C ALA A 20 9.02 2.11 -18.07
N GLY A 21 8.72 3.38 -18.33
CA GLY A 21 7.93 4.23 -17.44
C GLY A 21 6.50 4.41 -17.95
N VAL A 22 5.51 4.23 -17.05
CA VAL A 22 4.11 4.53 -17.28
C VAL A 22 3.63 5.54 -16.23
N GLN A 23 3.11 6.67 -16.67
CA GLN A 23 2.57 7.68 -15.77
C GLN A 23 1.10 7.40 -15.49
N ILE A 24 0.76 6.95 -14.29
CA ILE A 24 -0.64 6.70 -13.87
C ILE A 24 -1.28 7.99 -13.36
N SER A 25 -0.57 8.71 -12.49
CA SER A 25 -0.99 10.02 -11.97
C SER A 25 0.23 10.85 -11.59
N ASN A 26 0.02 12.13 -11.28
CA ASN A 26 1.07 13.02 -10.77
C ASN A 26 0.45 13.95 -9.73
N VAL A 27 0.12 13.37 -8.58
CA VAL A 27 -0.56 14.02 -7.45
C VAL A 27 0.25 13.80 -6.17
N GLY A 28 -0.05 14.54 -5.12
CA GLY A 28 0.40 14.23 -3.77
C GLY A 28 -0.21 12.91 -3.31
N SER A 29 0.44 12.23 -2.36
CA SER A 29 -0.09 10.94 -1.89
C SER A 29 -1.43 11.09 -1.17
N GLU A 30 -1.67 12.21 -0.54
CA GLU A 30 -2.94 12.58 0.10
C GLU A 30 -4.11 12.72 -0.90
N ASP A 31 -3.80 12.96 -2.18
CA ASP A 31 -4.78 13.09 -3.27
C ASP A 31 -4.98 11.80 -4.08
N VAL A 32 -4.35 10.70 -3.67
CA VAL A 32 -4.53 9.41 -4.32
C VAL A 32 -5.95 8.90 -4.07
N THR A 33 -6.71 8.72 -5.14
CA THR A 33 -8.09 8.24 -5.08
C THR A 33 -8.20 6.74 -5.33
N SER A 34 -9.31 6.13 -4.92
CA SER A 34 -9.62 4.73 -5.24
C SER A 34 -9.61 4.45 -6.76
N THR A 35 -9.97 5.42 -7.59
CA THR A 35 -9.91 5.31 -9.05
C THR A 35 -8.46 5.18 -9.53
N ILE A 36 -7.54 5.98 -8.97
CA ILE A 36 -6.11 5.89 -9.28
C ILE A 36 -5.58 4.52 -8.88
N LEU A 37 -5.93 4.01 -7.69
CA LEU A 37 -5.50 2.69 -7.19
C LEU A 37 -6.00 1.55 -8.08
N VAL A 38 -7.27 1.56 -8.48
CA VAL A 38 -7.84 0.56 -9.38
C VAL A 38 -7.13 0.58 -10.74
N ASN A 39 -6.90 1.76 -11.31
CA ASN A 39 -6.20 1.89 -12.58
C ASN A 39 -4.75 1.40 -12.49
N LEU A 40 -4.04 1.77 -11.42
CA LEU A 40 -2.67 1.32 -11.16
C LEU A 40 -2.59 -0.21 -11.08
N ALA A 41 -3.43 -0.84 -10.27
CA ALA A 41 -3.41 -2.29 -10.11
C ALA A 41 -3.82 -3.02 -11.40
N LYS A 42 -4.78 -2.49 -12.16
CA LYS A 42 -5.15 -3.05 -13.49
C LYS A 42 -4.00 -2.94 -14.48
N GLU A 43 -3.29 -1.81 -14.51
CA GLU A 43 -2.15 -1.64 -15.41
C GLU A 43 -1.00 -2.60 -15.05
N ILE A 44 -0.70 -2.77 -13.76
CA ILE A 44 0.29 -3.76 -13.31
C ILE A 44 -0.14 -5.18 -13.70
N ASN A 45 -1.40 -5.56 -13.45
CA ASN A 45 -1.91 -6.88 -13.83
C ASN A 45 -1.83 -7.11 -15.34
N LYS A 46 -2.13 -6.10 -16.15
CA LYS A 46 -2.08 -6.18 -17.62
C LYS A 46 -0.63 -6.26 -18.14
N VAL A 47 0.23 -5.32 -17.72
CA VAL A 47 1.57 -5.16 -18.29
C VAL A 47 2.56 -6.12 -17.65
N VAL A 48 2.56 -6.22 -16.32
CA VAL A 48 3.57 -7.01 -15.61
C VAL A 48 3.14 -8.47 -15.50
N CYS A 49 1.91 -8.73 -15.07
CA CYS A 49 1.44 -10.11 -14.92
C CYS A 49 1.15 -10.77 -16.27
N GLY A 50 0.69 -10.00 -17.26
CA GLY A 50 0.37 -10.49 -18.61
C GLY A 50 1.57 -10.79 -19.48
N ASP A 51 2.74 -10.22 -19.23
CA ASP A 51 3.95 -10.40 -20.05
C ASP A 51 5.00 -11.23 -19.29
N PRO A 52 5.34 -12.46 -19.76
CA PRO A 52 6.32 -13.33 -19.09
C PRO A 52 7.73 -12.73 -19.04
N THR A 53 8.07 -11.78 -19.90
CA THR A 53 9.41 -11.15 -19.97
C THR A 53 9.61 -10.09 -18.88
N MET A 54 8.53 -9.55 -18.33
CA MET A 54 8.60 -8.56 -17.26
C MET A 54 9.03 -9.18 -15.92
N ALA A 55 10.07 -8.63 -15.31
CA ALA A 55 10.60 -9.12 -14.04
C ALA A 55 9.70 -8.75 -12.86
N GLY A 56 9.21 -7.51 -12.79
CA GLY A 56 8.38 -6.97 -11.73
C GLY A 56 7.93 -5.55 -12.04
N ALA A 57 7.31 -4.90 -11.06
CA ALA A 57 6.89 -3.50 -11.12
C ALA A 57 7.53 -2.68 -9.98
N VAL A 58 7.85 -1.42 -10.26
CA VAL A 58 8.19 -0.41 -9.25
C VAL A 58 7.17 0.71 -9.32
N VAL A 59 6.60 1.08 -8.19
CA VAL A 59 5.62 2.16 -8.05
C VAL A 59 6.24 3.27 -7.21
N THR A 60 6.49 4.43 -7.81
CA THR A 60 6.94 5.63 -7.10
C THR A 60 5.75 6.35 -6.48
N HIS A 61 5.81 6.65 -5.20
CA HIS A 61 4.69 7.15 -4.42
C HIS A 61 5.15 8.18 -3.38
N GLY A 62 4.29 9.12 -3.02
CA GLY A 62 4.51 9.97 -1.85
C GLY A 62 4.28 9.17 -0.56
N THR A 63 4.96 9.55 0.52
CA THR A 63 5.08 8.70 1.71
C THR A 63 3.88 8.74 2.65
N ASP A 64 2.95 9.70 2.54
CA ASP A 64 1.87 9.86 3.53
C ASP A 64 0.80 8.77 3.46
N THR A 65 0.50 8.25 2.25
CA THR A 65 -0.44 7.14 2.05
C THR A 65 0.20 5.96 1.30
N LEU A 66 1.54 5.88 1.30
CA LEU A 66 2.28 4.84 0.60
C LEU A 66 1.88 3.44 1.07
N GLU A 67 1.74 3.24 2.37
CA GLU A 67 1.39 1.95 2.97
C GLU A 67 0.00 1.47 2.55
N GLU A 68 -0.97 2.39 2.42
CA GLU A 68 -2.32 2.07 1.96
C GLU A 68 -2.32 1.59 0.51
N SER A 69 -1.61 2.32 -0.37
CA SER A 69 -1.45 1.94 -1.77
C SER A 69 -0.70 0.62 -1.92
N ALA A 70 0.34 0.41 -1.11
CA ALA A 70 1.11 -0.83 -1.10
C ALA A 70 0.25 -2.03 -0.66
N PHE A 71 -0.55 -1.88 0.39
CA PHE A 71 -1.49 -2.90 0.84
C PHE A 71 -2.56 -3.21 -0.22
N PHE A 72 -3.10 -2.18 -0.88
CA PHE A 72 -4.06 -2.36 -1.97
C PHE A 72 -3.46 -3.21 -3.11
N LEU A 73 -2.21 -2.91 -3.50
CA LEU A 73 -1.52 -3.69 -4.51
C LEU A 73 -1.23 -5.12 -4.05
N ASP A 74 -0.89 -5.31 -2.77
CA ASP A 74 -0.67 -6.63 -2.19
C ASP A 74 -1.94 -7.51 -2.22
N ALA A 75 -3.10 -6.90 -2.05
CA ALA A 75 -4.39 -7.60 -2.11
C ALA A 75 -4.88 -7.87 -3.54
N THR A 76 -4.47 -7.06 -4.54
CA THR A 76 -5.09 -7.05 -5.88
C THR A 76 -4.16 -7.50 -7.02
N VAL A 77 -2.84 -7.61 -6.79
CA VAL A 77 -1.86 -8.10 -7.76
C VAL A 77 -1.25 -9.41 -7.26
N ASN A 78 -1.63 -10.53 -7.88
CA ASN A 78 -1.33 -11.87 -7.34
C ASN A 78 -0.69 -12.80 -8.40
N CYS A 79 0.22 -12.31 -9.22
CA CYS A 79 0.89 -13.12 -10.24
C CYS A 79 2.26 -13.67 -9.81
N GLY A 80 2.65 -13.50 -8.56
CA GLY A 80 3.93 -13.98 -8.02
C GLY A 80 5.14 -13.15 -8.45
N LYS A 81 4.97 -12.14 -9.29
CA LYS A 81 6.04 -11.19 -9.64
C LYS A 81 6.17 -10.10 -8.57
N PRO A 82 7.39 -9.60 -8.31
CA PRO A 82 7.59 -8.52 -7.35
C PRO A 82 6.84 -7.24 -7.74
N VAL A 83 6.14 -6.64 -6.79
CA VAL A 83 5.61 -5.28 -6.89
C VAL A 83 6.25 -4.49 -5.74
N VAL A 84 7.04 -3.49 -6.08
CA VAL A 84 7.81 -2.71 -5.11
C VAL A 84 7.27 -1.28 -5.08
N VAL A 85 6.82 -0.83 -3.93
CA VAL A 85 6.40 0.56 -3.72
C VAL A 85 7.52 1.31 -3.01
N VAL A 86 7.87 2.47 -3.53
CA VAL A 86 9.00 3.27 -3.07
C VAL A 86 8.64 4.75 -3.01
N GLY A 87 9.20 5.43 -2.03
CA GLY A 87 9.06 6.87 -1.86
C GLY A 87 10.36 7.53 -1.43
N ALA A 88 10.27 8.78 -1.02
CA ALA A 88 11.37 9.53 -0.45
C ALA A 88 10.86 10.39 0.70
N MET A 89 11.62 10.46 1.79
CA MET A 89 11.31 11.29 2.95
C MET A 89 11.87 12.70 2.80
N LYS A 90 12.89 12.87 1.98
CA LYS A 90 13.48 14.19 1.69
C LYS A 90 13.11 14.66 0.28
N PRO A 91 12.86 15.96 0.08
CA PRO A 91 12.67 16.50 -1.25
C PRO A 91 13.93 16.33 -2.10
N ALA A 92 13.77 16.20 -3.41
CA ALA A 92 14.87 15.98 -4.36
C ALA A 92 15.96 17.06 -4.33
N THR A 93 15.64 18.24 -3.83
CA THR A 93 16.57 19.39 -3.68
C THR A 93 17.32 19.40 -2.36
N ALA A 94 17.01 18.49 -1.43
CA ALA A 94 17.69 18.42 -0.14
C ALA A 94 19.11 17.86 -0.28
N ILE A 95 20.01 18.31 0.60
CA ILE A 95 21.32 17.67 0.77
C ILE A 95 21.08 16.24 1.25
N SER A 96 21.72 15.27 0.61
CA SER A 96 21.51 13.84 0.87
C SER A 96 20.03 13.40 0.67
N ALA A 97 19.40 13.85 -0.43
CA ALA A 97 18.08 13.35 -0.81
C ALA A 97 18.11 11.82 -0.94
N ASP A 98 17.14 11.15 -0.30
CA ASP A 98 17.07 9.67 -0.24
C ASP A 98 16.43 9.05 -1.48
N GLY A 99 15.63 9.82 -2.23
CA GLY A 99 14.83 9.31 -3.37
C GLY A 99 15.63 8.57 -4.44
N PRO A 100 16.76 9.10 -4.92
CA PRO A 100 17.56 8.43 -5.94
C PRO A 100 18.06 7.05 -5.53
N TYR A 101 18.53 6.90 -4.30
CA TYR A 101 19.02 5.63 -3.80
C TYR A 101 17.88 4.65 -3.52
N ASN A 102 16.81 5.09 -2.87
CA ASN A 102 15.60 4.27 -2.67
C ASN A 102 15.05 3.75 -4.02
N LEU A 103 15.06 4.56 -5.09
CA LEU A 103 14.61 4.14 -6.41
C LEU A 103 15.53 3.05 -7.01
N LEU A 104 16.85 3.20 -6.87
CA LEU A 104 17.81 2.19 -7.30
C LEU A 104 17.58 0.86 -6.57
N GLU A 105 17.40 0.90 -5.26
CA GLU A 105 17.10 -0.28 -4.44
C GLU A 105 15.80 -0.94 -4.87
N ALA A 106 14.73 -0.15 -5.07
CA ALA A 106 13.43 -0.68 -5.49
C ALA A 106 13.51 -1.38 -6.85
N VAL A 107 14.23 -0.82 -7.83
CA VAL A 107 14.45 -1.47 -9.13
C VAL A 107 15.26 -2.76 -8.97
N THR A 108 16.30 -2.74 -8.13
CA THR A 108 17.13 -3.92 -7.85
C THR A 108 16.30 -5.04 -7.20
N VAL A 109 15.46 -4.71 -6.22
CA VAL A 109 14.54 -5.67 -5.60
C VAL A 109 13.55 -6.23 -6.61
N ALA A 110 12.92 -5.36 -7.43
CA ALA A 110 11.96 -5.80 -8.45
C ALA A 110 12.57 -6.70 -9.53
N ALA A 111 13.83 -6.50 -9.86
CA ALA A 111 14.55 -7.29 -10.86
C ALA A 111 15.09 -8.63 -10.30
N THR A 112 15.20 -8.78 -8.98
CA THR A 112 15.83 -9.94 -8.34
C THR A 112 14.88 -11.15 -8.29
N PRO A 113 15.27 -12.34 -8.80
CA PRO A 113 14.44 -13.54 -8.75
C PRO A 113 14.00 -13.97 -7.36
N ALA A 114 14.85 -13.76 -6.34
CA ALA A 114 14.53 -14.08 -4.94
C ALA A 114 13.40 -13.22 -4.35
N SER A 115 13.00 -12.15 -5.02
CA SER A 115 11.87 -11.29 -4.63
C SER A 115 10.50 -11.85 -5.05
N ARG A 116 10.47 -12.89 -5.86
CA ARG A 116 9.21 -13.50 -6.33
C ARG A 116 8.44 -14.15 -5.19
N ASN A 117 7.11 -14.16 -5.32
CA ASN A 117 6.16 -14.76 -4.37
C ASN A 117 6.18 -14.15 -2.96
N ARG A 118 6.68 -12.91 -2.81
CA ARG A 118 6.70 -12.20 -1.53
C ARG A 118 5.54 -11.20 -1.35
N GLY A 119 4.65 -11.13 -2.35
CA GLY A 119 3.59 -10.11 -2.40
C GLY A 119 4.13 -8.74 -2.81
N ALA A 120 3.38 -7.69 -2.51
CA ALA A 120 3.89 -6.34 -2.66
C ALA A 120 4.83 -5.99 -1.50
N MET A 121 5.85 -5.22 -1.80
CA MET A 121 6.91 -4.84 -0.85
C MET A 121 7.07 -3.32 -0.84
N VAL A 122 7.46 -2.79 0.30
CA VAL A 122 7.88 -1.39 0.46
C VAL A 122 9.38 -1.37 0.68
N VAL A 123 10.09 -0.58 -0.14
CA VAL A 123 11.55 -0.45 -0.07
C VAL A 123 11.91 1.01 0.15
N LEU A 124 12.45 1.32 1.30
CA LEU A 124 13.02 2.61 1.69
C LEU A 124 14.12 2.39 2.73
N ASN A 125 15.15 3.23 2.67
CA ASN A 125 16.20 3.31 3.69
C ASN A 125 16.81 1.93 3.99
N ASP A 126 17.26 1.22 2.96
CA ASP A 126 17.85 -0.12 3.00
C ASP A 126 16.91 -1.23 3.52
N ARG A 127 15.63 -0.95 3.80
CA ARG A 127 14.69 -1.92 4.37
C ARG A 127 13.74 -2.46 3.31
N ILE A 128 13.50 -3.77 3.36
CA ILE A 128 12.51 -4.47 2.52
C ILE A 128 11.41 -4.96 3.44
N ALA A 129 10.26 -4.30 3.39
CA ALA A 129 9.11 -4.62 4.23
C ALA A 129 7.97 -5.24 3.42
N SER A 130 7.17 -6.11 4.06
CA SER A 130 5.90 -6.56 3.48
C SER A 130 4.89 -5.42 3.48
N ALA A 131 4.24 -5.16 2.35
CA ALA A 131 3.15 -4.21 2.26
C ALA A 131 1.96 -4.56 3.18
N TYR A 132 1.85 -5.81 3.60
CA TYR A 132 0.79 -6.28 4.51
C TYR A 132 0.98 -5.80 5.95
N TYR A 133 2.23 -5.50 6.38
CA TYR A 133 2.54 -5.20 7.78
C TYR A 133 3.22 -3.85 8.01
N VAL A 134 3.68 -3.20 6.94
CA VAL A 134 4.44 -1.95 7.05
C VAL A 134 3.54 -0.77 7.36
N VAL A 135 4.01 0.11 8.25
CA VAL A 135 3.34 1.35 8.65
C VAL A 135 4.36 2.49 8.74
N LYS A 136 3.99 3.69 8.32
CA LYS A 136 4.78 4.92 8.53
C LYS A 136 4.56 5.40 9.97
N LEU A 137 5.59 5.30 10.79
CA LEU A 137 5.50 5.63 12.23
C LEU A 137 5.97 7.03 12.57
N ASP A 138 6.75 7.67 11.71
CA ASP A 138 7.31 8.99 11.95
C ASP A 138 7.18 9.85 10.69
N ALA A 139 6.90 11.14 10.88
CA ALA A 139 6.70 12.08 9.78
C ALA A 139 8.00 12.58 9.15
N ASN A 140 9.16 12.47 9.83
CA ASN A 140 10.39 13.17 9.46
C ASN A 140 11.61 12.27 9.27
N THR A 141 11.69 11.13 9.97
CA THR A 141 12.89 10.28 9.90
C THR A 141 12.93 9.46 8.61
N LEU A 142 14.13 9.17 8.10
CA LEU A 142 14.28 8.28 6.94
C LEU A 142 13.87 6.85 7.28
N ASP A 143 14.18 6.39 8.49
CA ASP A 143 13.84 5.05 8.98
C ASP A 143 12.43 5.03 9.60
N THR A 144 11.43 5.46 8.84
CA THR A 144 10.05 5.64 9.31
C THR A 144 9.11 4.46 9.02
N PHE A 145 9.33 3.73 7.94
CA PHE A 145 8.47 2.60 7.57
C PHE A 145 8.88 1.36 8.36
N LYS A 146 8.02 0.91 9.27
CA LYS A 146 8.26 -0.19 10.21
C LYS A 146 7.24 -1.30 10.06
N ALA A 147 7.67 -2.52 10.32
CA ALA A 147 6.81 -3.70 10.49
C ALA A 147 7.09 -4.26 11.90
N LEU A 148 6.59 -3.58 12.92
CA LEU A 148 6.98 -3.77 14.32
C LEU A 148 6.82 -5.22 14.81
N GLU A 149 5.66 -5.82 14.54
CA GLU A 149 5.34 -7.14 15.06
C GLU A 149 6.01 -8.26 14.26
N MET A 150 6.05 -8.11 12.92
CA MET A 150 6.45 -9.19 12.01
C MET A 150 7.89 -9.04 11.49
N GLY A 151 8.49 -7.87 11.69
CA GLY A 151 9.81 -7.54 11.17
C GLY A 151 9.84 -7.33 9.65
N TYR A 152 11.03 -7.09 9.13
CA TYR A 152 11.26 -6.91 7.71
C TYR A 152 11.41 -8.25 6.99
N LEU A 153 11.12 -8.26 5.69
CA LEU A 153 11.40 -9.41 4.81
C LEU A 153 12.90 -9.60 4.61
N GLY A 154 13.63 -8.50 4.63
CA GLY A 154 15.06 -8.45 4.39
C GLY A 154 15.56 -7.01 4.39
N GLU A 155 16.79 -6.85 3.96
CA GLU A 155 17.45 -5.55 3.83
C GLU A 155 18.36 -5.51 2.60
N MET A 156 18.75 -4.32 2.19
CA MET A 156 19.76 -4.12 1.16
C MET A 156 21.16 -4.18 1.79
N ILE A 157 22.01 -5.05 1.27
CA ILE A 157 23.41 -5.16 1.69
C ILE A 157 24.29 -5.06 0.45
N SER A 158 25.13 -4.04 0.38
CA SER A 158 26.03 -3.80 -0.78
C SER A 158 25.25 -3.84 -2.12
N ASP A 159 24.18 -3.07 -2.19
CA ASP A 159 23.29 -2.94 -3.36
C ASP A 159 22.61 -4.24 -3.79
N LYS A 160 22.48 -5.22 -2.90
CA LYS A 160 21.79 -6.48 -3.17
C LYS A 160 20.76 -6.79 -2.09
N PRO A 161 19.56 -7.29 -2.46
CA PRO A 161 18.57 -7.69 -1.48
C PRO A 161 19.01 -8.97 -0.76
N PHE A 162 19.04 -8.92 0.56
CA PHE A 162 19.27 -10.04 1.45
C PHE A 162 17.98 -10.34 2.21
N TYR A 163 17.36 -11.48 1.95
CA TYR A 163 16.13 -11.90 2.60
C TYR A 163 16.42 -12.79 3.82
N PHE A 164 15.75 -12.52 4.93
CA PHE A 164 15.95 -13.24 6.19
C PHE A 164 15.34 -14.63 6.18
N TYR A 165 14.33 -14.86 5.32
CA TYR A 165 13.60 -16.12 5.23
C TYR A 165 13.02 -16.33 3.82
N PRO A 166 12.61 -17.56 3.46
CA PRO A 166 11.96 -17.82 2.18
C PRO A 166 10.63 -17.07 2.05
N PRO A 167 10.05 -16.97 0.83
CA PRO A 167 8.74 -16.38 0.64
C PRO A 167 7.68 -17.03 1.53
N VAL A 168 6.94 -16.21 2.26
CA VAL A 168 5.81 -16.63 3.10
C VAL A 168 4.59 -15.76 2.80
N THR A 169 3.41 -16.35 2.93
CA THR A 169 2.15 -15.62 2.77
C THR A 169 1.58 -15.31 4.16
N PRO A 170 1.22 -14.05 4.44
CA PRO A 170 0.55 -13.69 5.68
C PRO A 170 -0.73 -14.51 5.89
N THR A 171 -0.95 -14.97 7.13
CA THR A 171 -2.18 -15.69 7.49
C THR A 171 -3.41 -14.79 7.26
N GLY A 172 -4.43 -15.31 6.59
CA GLY A 172 -5.64 -14.56 6.29
C GLY A 172 -5.56 -13.63 5.07
N LYS A 173 -4.40 -13.55 4.41
CA LYS A 173 -4.28 -12.80 3.16
C LYS A 173 -5.20 -13.39 2.09
N THR A 174 -6.05 -12.55 1.52
CA THR A 174 -6.99 -12.90 0.44
C THR A 174 -6.59 -12.17 -0.84
N ALA A 175 -6.61 -12.89 -1.96
CA ALA A 175 -6.48 -12.30 -3.29
C ALA A 175 -7.84 -11.76 -3.77
N ILE A 176 -7.88 -10.50 -4.18
CA ILE A 176 -9.09 -9.83 -4.66
C ILE A 176 -8.97 -9.62 -6.16
N ASP A 177 -9.88 -10.21 -6.94
CA ASP A 177 -9.98 -9.95 -8.38
C ASP A 177 -10.68 -8.62 -8.63
N ILE A 178 -9.93 -7.68 -9.19
CA ILE A 178 -10.42 -6.35 -9.58
C ILE A 178 -10.64 -6.20 -11.08
N SER A 179 -10.52 -7.24 -11.88
CA SER A 179 -10.62 -7.18 -13.35
C SER A 179 -11.91 -6.50 -13.82
N LYS A 180 -13.03 -6.75 -13.14
CA LYS A 180 -14.36 -6.20 -13.44
C LYS A 180 -14.74 -5.00 -12.57
N VAL A 181 -13.89 -4.59 -11.62
CA VAL A 181 -14.18 -3.47 -10.72
C VAL A 181 -14.01 -2.15 -11.48
N THR A 182 -15.03 -1.32 -11.50
CA THR A 182 -15.01 0.03 -12.09
C THR A 182 -14.90 1.12 -11.04
N SER A 183 -15.39 0.86 -9.83
CA SER A 183 -15.35 1.79 -8.70
C SER A 183 -15.33 1.02 -7.38
N ILE A 184 -14.71 1.60 -6.37
CA ILE A 184 -14.73 1.08 -5.00
C ILE A 184 -15.81 1.84 -4.22
N PRO A 185 -16.69 1.17 -3.47
CA PRO A 185 -17.69 1.82 -2.64
C PRO A 185 -17.00 2.64 -1.52
N ARG A 186 -17.62 3.78 -1.16
CA ARG A 186 -17.15 4.59 -0.05
C ARG A 186 -17.26 3.81 1.26
N VAL A 187 -16.15 3.70 1.96
CA VAL A 187 -16.05 3.18 3.33
C VAL A 187 -15.38 4.25 4.18
N ASP A 188 -16.02 4.67 5.25
CA ASP A 188 -15.50 5.68 6.15
C ASP A 188 -14.86 5.02 7.38
N ILE A 189 -13.73 5.53 7.83
CA ILE A 189 -13.05 5.08 9.04
C ILE A 189 -13.36 6.09 10.15
N LEU A 190 -13.96 5.62 11.23
CA LEU A 190 -14.28 6.41 12.40
C LEU A 190 -13.39 5.98 13.57
N TYR A 191 -12.61 6.90 14.10
CA TYR A 191 -11.84 6.66 15.32
C TYR A 191 -12.74 6.89 16.55
N SER A 192 -12.96 5.84 17.33
CA SER A 192 -13.71 5.97 18.58
C SER A 192 -12.83 6.56 19.68
N TYR A 193 -13.44 7.41 20.50
CA TYR A 193 -12.82 8.03 21.68
C TYR A 193 -13.82 8.11 22.81
N GLN A 194 -13.34 8.42 24.01
CA GLN A 194 -14.19 8.58 25.19
C GLN A 194 -15.22 9.68 24.94
N ASP A 195 -16.50 9.41 25.23
CA ASP A 195 -17.63 10.32 25.04
C ASP A 195 -17.90 10.71 23.57
N MET A 196 -17.58 9.83 22.63
CA MET A 196 -17.88 10.03 21.19
C MET A 196 -19.39 10.06 20.96
N HIS A 197 -19.87 11.12 20.30
CA HIS A 197 -21.26 11.27 19.92
C HIS A 197 -21.61 10.39 18.70
N ASN A 198 -22.82 9.84 18.72
CA ASN A 198 -23.30 8.94 17.64
C ASN A 198 -23.62 9.66 16.33
N ASP A 199 -23.75 10.98 16.33
CA ASP A 199 -24.06 11.79 15.16
C ASP A 199 -23.00 11.65 14.05
N THR A 200 -21.73 11.46 14.40
CA THR A 200 -20.65 11.20 13.45
C THR A 200 -20.94 9.94 12.61
N LEU A 201 -21.40 8.86 13.24
CA LEU A 201 -21.78 7.62 12.58
C LEU A 201 -23.01 7.83 11.66
N TYR A 202 -24.05 8.49 12.18
CA TYR A 202 -25.25 8.74 11.40
C TYR A 202 -25.00 9.67 10.22
N ASN A 203 -24.17 10.69 10.39
CA ASN A 203 -23.78 11.60 9.32
C ASN A 203 -23.00 10.88 8.21
N ALA A 204 -22.09 9.97 8.53
CA ALA A 204 -21.40 9.15 7.54
C ALA A 204 -22.39 8.31 6.69
N ILE A 205 -23.37 7.66 7.36
CA ILE A 205 -24.40 6.87 6.68
C ILE A 205 -25.27 7.75 5.79
N GLN A 206 -25.75 8.89 6.28
CA GLN A 206 -26.58 9.83 5.53
C GLN A 206 -25.83 10.43 4.33
N SER A 207 -24.52 10.64 4.47
CA SER A 207 -23.65 11.12 3.40
C SER A 207 -23.29 10.04 2.37
N GLY A 208 -23.84 8.82 2.50
CA GLY A 208 -23.78 7.78 1.47
C GLY A 208 -22.65 6.76 1.65
N ALA A 209 -22.02 6.67 2.82
CA ALA A 209 -21.09 5.59 3.13
C ALA A 209 -21.76 4.22 2.94
N LYS A 210 -21.07 3.30 2.27
CA LYS A 210 -21.52 1.92 2.01
C LYS A 210 -20.97 0.92 3.02
N GLY A 211 -19.96 1.34 3.77
CA GLY A 211 -19.38 0.64 4.90
C GLY A 211 -18.80 1.63 5.89
N ILE A 212 -18.67 1.21 7.13
CA ILE A 212 -18.01 1.98 8.19
C ILE A 212 -17.10 1.02 8.94
N MET A 213 -15.84 1.42 9.05
CA MET A 213 -14.87 0.79 9.92
C MET A 213 -14.77 1.63 11.19
N VAL A 214 -15.02 1.04 12.35
CA VAL A 214 -14.80 1.69 13.64
C VAL A 214 -13.46 1.24 14.19
N SER A 215 -12.50 2.17 14.28
CA SER A 215 -11.23 1.93 14.94
C SER A 215 -11.39 2.18 16.44
N LEU A 216 -11.25 1.12 17.23
CA LEU A 216 -11.32 1.20 18.70
C LEU A 216 -9.94 1.54 19.26
N GLN A 217 -9.92 2.39 20.29
CA GLN A 217 -8.70 2.63 21.04
C GLN A 217 -8.32 1.34 21.79
N LEU A 218 -7.05 0.93 21.66
CA LEU A 218 -6.52 -0.26 22.33
C LEU A 218 -6.81 -0.22 23.83
N GLY A 219 -7.49 -1.24 24.36
CA GLY A 219 -7.86 -1.37 25.78
C GLY A 219 -9.34 -1.36 26.06
N GLN A 220 -10.21 -1.07 25.09
CA GLN A 220 -11.65 -1.29 25.24
C GLN A 220 -12.00 -2.67 24.70
N SER A 221 -12.39 -3.60 25.58
CA SER A 221 -12.96 -4.89 25.19
C SER A 221 -14.14 -4.64 24.23
N GLY A 222 -14.12 -5.32 23.07
CA GLY A 222 -15.14 -5.16 22.02
C GLY A 222 -16.60 -5.46 22.42
N GLU A 223 -16.84 -5.81 23.68
CA GLU A 223 -18.17 -6.08 24.22
C GLU A 223 -19.04 -4.83 24.45
N ARG A 224 -18.47 -3.62 24.50
CA ARG A 224 -19.29 -2.41 24.70
C ARG A 224 -19.81 -1.78 23.41
N ALA A 225 -19.22 -2.09 22.27
CA ALA A 225 -19.70 -1.57 20.99
C ALA A 225 -20.86 -2.38 20.38
N ALA A 226 -21.19 -3.52 20.95
CA ALA A 226 -22.18 -4.45 20.43
C ALA A 226 -23.28 -4.75 21.45
N LYS A 227 -23.98 -3.72 21.99
CA LYS A 227 -25.32 -3.94 22.49
C LYS A 227 -26.29 -3.72 21.33
N PRO A 228 -26.96 -4.78 20.84
CA PRO A 228 -27.85 -4.70 19.66
C PRO A 228 -29.10 -3.85 19.89
N ASP A 229 -29.39 -3.48 21.13
CA ASP A 229 -30.70 -2.98 21.56
C ASP A 229 -30.97 -1.50 21.21
N HIS A 230 -29.98 -0.79 20.65
CA HIS A 230 -30.16 0.62 20.24
C HIS A 230 -29.83 0.91 18.78
N LEU A 231 -29.45 -0.09 17.99
CA LEU A 231 -29.30 0.02 16.55
C LEU A 231 -30.53 -0.56 15.84
N ASP A 232 -31.69 0.10 16.00
CA ASP A 232 -32.83 -0.13 15.12
C ASP A 232 -32.52 0.51 13.76
N CYS A 233 -31.58 -0.09 13.05
CA CYS A 233 -31.25 0.27 11.68
C CYS A 233 -32.36 -0.29 10.77
N ARG A 234 -33.48 0.44 10.67
CA ARG A 234 -34.51 0.18 9.66
C ARG A 234 -33.99 0.54 8.28
N CYS A 235 -32.97 -0.16 7.84
CA CYS A 235 -32.58 -0.19 6.44
C CYS A 235 -33.57 -1.09 5.69
N ARG A 236 -34.62 -0.49 5.11
CA ARG A 236 -35.52 -1.18 4.18
C ARG A 236 -34.80 -1.39 2.84
N SER A 237 -33.83 -2.28 2.81
CA SER A 237 -33.48 -3.09 1.64
C SER A 237 -32.66 -4.28 2.10
N ARG A 238 -33.07 -5.47 1.67
CA ARG A 238 -32.50 -6.76 2.03
C ARG A 238 -31.07 -6.92 1.51
N ARG A 239 -30.10 -6.30 2.16
CA ARG A 239 -28.69 -6.69 2.03
C ARG A 239 -28.07 -6.58 3.41
N ARG A 240 -27.60 -7.71 3.95
CA ARG A 240 -26.91 -7.81 5.24
C ARG A 240 -25.66 -6.94 5.18
N LEU A 241 -25.55 -5.99 6.09
CA LEU A 241 -24.30 -5.32 6.39
C LEU A 241 -23.46 -6.32 7.20
N ASN A 242 -22.38 -6.81 6.63
CA ASN A 242 -21.39 -7.55 7.40
C ASN A 242 -20.45 -6.50 8.01
N ILE A 243 -20.46 -6.39 9.34
CA ILE A 243 -19.45 -5.67 10.11
C ILE A 243 -18.25 -6.62 10.18
N ILE A 244 -17.16 -6.22 9.58
CA ILE A 244 -15.85 -6.89 9.69
C ILE A 244 -15.01 -6.10 10.67
#